data_e1b44717c803326515f6f54b4e631a78
#
_entry.id   e1b44717c803326515f6f54b4e631a78
#
_cell.length_a   1.000
_cell.length_b   1.000
_cell.length_c   1.000
_cell.angle_alpha   90.00
_cell.angle_beta   90.00
_cell.angle_gamma   90.00
#
_symmetry.space_group_name_H-M   'P 1'
#
loop_
_entity.id
_entity.type
_entity.pdbx_description
1 polymer ?
#
loop_
_entity_poly.entity_id
_entity_poly.type
_entity_poly.pdbx_seq_one_letter_code
_entity_poly.pdbx_strand_id
1 'polypeptide(L)'
;MMNHFLIEPVACTPASGWEKGQVERQVQTLRKRLFRPLLAFSSLEELNDYLRDWCIRQIQIQSWVEDKQQTVAQRLEKEREKLSPFKPYLGYRTTRLLVNTSALILFDTHKYSVPCHLCGKEVIAQIGAQEIVLVYQNQIVARHPRQFIKGGTSYHPLHYLSALKKKPGALRHGEPFQGWVLPPAIKTLQHHLLKQPRGDKAMVKLLSLIADFGEEVGVTATELALEQGLPTVEAVLNIILRLTEPTVPKIESRHVALRCPPKANLSQFDQLLQYRRTTTFPSLK
;
A
#
# COMPACT_ATOMS: atom_id res chain seq x y z
N MET A 1 12.31 -4.45 -19.97
CA MET A 1 11.68 -3.31 -20.69
C MET A 1 11.16 -3.75 -22.06
N MET A 2 11.98 -4.24 -23.00
CA MET A 2 11.54 -4.60 -24.36
C MET A 2 10.35 -5.56 -24.39
N ASN A 3 10.41 -6.67 -23.65
CA ASN A 3 9.30 -7.62 -23.56
C ASN A 3 8.01 -7.03 -22.97
N HIS A 4 8.13 -5.99 -22.12
CA HIS A 4 6.94 -5.33 -21.54
C HIS A 4 6.16 -4.54 -22.61
N PHE A 5 6.87 -3.96 -23.56
CA PHE A 5 6.28 -3.20 -24.66
C PHE A 5 6.12 -4.02 -25.95
N LEU A 6 6.40 -5.31 -25.91
CA LEU A 6 6.36 -6.21 -27.08
C LEU A 6 7.23 -5.70 -28.24
N ILE A 7 8.37 -5.08 -27.91
CA ILE A 7 9.32 -4.55 -28.88
C ILE A 7 10.42 -5.59 -29.11
N GLU A 8 10.64 -5.94 -30.36
CA GLU A 8 11.76 -6.78 -30.75
C GLU A 8 13.06 -5.94 -30.77
N PRO A 9 14.06 -6.24 -29.92
CA PRO A 9 15.30 -5.50 -29.92
C PRO A 9 16.19 -5.94 -31.06
N VAL A 10 16.60 -5.02 -31.91
CA VAL A 10 17.62 -5.24 -32.94
C VAL A 10 18.94 -4.65 -32.46
N ALA A 11 19.95 -5.49 -32.29
CA ALA A 11 21.27 -5.04 -31.91
C ALA A 11 22.00 -4.44 -33.10
N CYS A 12 22.73 -3.33 -32.87
CA CYS A 12 23.66 -2.81 -33.87
C CYS A 12 24.75 -3.83 -34.17
N THR A 13 25.35 -3.74 -35.38
CA THR A 13 26.48 -4.59 -35.76
C THR A 13 27.64 -4.39 -34.80
N PRO A 14 28.35 -5.46 -34.38
CA PRO A 14 29.52 -5.33 -33.50
C PRO A 14 30.57 -4.39 -34.10
N ALA A 15 31.14 -3.50 -33.29
CA ALA A 15 32.09 -2.47 -33.65
C ALA A 15 31.64 -1.38 -34.64
N SER A 16 30.32 -1.25 -34.90
CA SER A 16 29.73 -0.27 -35.83
C SER A 16 29.34 1.03 -35.13
N GLY A 17 30.32 1.81 -34.66
CA GLY A 17 30.12 3.10 -33.99
C GLY A 17 29.37 4.12 -34.84
N TRP A 18 29.45 4.02 -36.17
CA TRP A 18 28.75 4.93 -37.12
C TRP A 18 27.21 4.81 -37.05
N GLU A 19 26.68 3.65 -36.70
CA GLU A 19 25.24 3.44 -36.52
C GLU A 19 24.66 4.26 -35.34
N LYS A 20 25.52 4.65 -34.39
CA LYS A 20 25.18 5.50 -33.22
C LYS A 20 25.59 6.96 -33.36
N GLY A 21 26.25 7.32 -34.46
CA GLY A 21 26.83 8.66 -34.64
C GLY A 21 25.83 9.81 -34.52
N GLN A 22 24.56 9.57 -34.87
CA GLN A 22 23.50 10.57 -34.72
C GLN A 22 23.18 10.86 -33.25
N VAL A 23 23.06 9.83 -32.41
CA VAL A 23 22.76 9.97 -30.97
C VAL A 23 23.91 10.65 -30.25
N GLU A 24 25.15 10.24 -30.51
CA GLU A 24 26.34 10.81 -29.88
C GLU A 24 26.53 12.29 -30.22
N ARG A 25 26.33 12.66 -31.49
CA ARG A 25 26.38 14.05 -31.95
C ARG A 25 25.28 14.89 -31.29
N GLN A 26 24.09 14.33 -31.15
CA GLN A 26 22.96 15.00 -30.51
C GLN A 26 23.20 15.25 -29.03
N VAL A 27 23.77 14.30 -28.29
CA VAL A 27 24.18 14.49 -26.89
C VAL A 27 25.14 15.65 -26.73
N GLN A 28 26.18 15.74 -27.59
CA GLN A 28 27.13 16.85 -27.54
C GLN A 28 26.46 18.20 -27.86
N THR A 29 25.57 18.23 -28.86
CA THR A 29 24.83 19.45 -29.25
C THR A 29 23.91 19.89 -28.11
N LEU A 30 23.18 18.99 -27.49
CA LEU A 30 22.29 19.29 -26.37
C LEU A 30 23.05 19.79 -25.14
N ARG A 31 24.19 19.17 -24.82
CA ARG A 31 25.07 19.66 -23.73
C ARG A 31 25.51 21.10 -23.94
N LYS A 32 25.92 21.45 -25.18
CA LYS A 32 26.34 22.80 -25.51
C LYS A 32 25.18 23.83 -25.45
N ARG A 33 23.96 23.41 -25.87
CA ARG A 33 22.79 24.32 -25.91
C ARG A 33 22.16 24.52 -24.53
N LEU A 34 22.10 23.45 -23.71
CA LEU A 34 21.39 23.48 -22.44
C LEU A 34 22.26 23.92 -21.27
N PHE A 35 23.57 23.59 -21.29
CA PHE A 35 24.45 23.80 -20.14
C PHE A 35 25.59 24.78 -20.43
N ARG A 36 25.43 25.63 -21.43
CA ARG A 36 26.33 26.76 -21.66
C ARG A 36 25.51 28.05 -21.90
N PRO A 37 25.60 29.01 -20.97
CA PRO A 37 26.38 29.07 -19.73
C PRO A 37 25.92 28.02 -18.72
N LEU A 38 26.76 27.69 -17.71
CA LEU A 38 26.44 26.75 -16.67
C LEU A 38 25.26 27.28 -15.86
N LEU A 39 24.19 26.52 -15.81
CA LEU A 39 22.97 26.84 -15.05
C LEU A 39 23.10 26.25 -13.64
N ALA A 40 22.54 26.96 -12.64
CA ALA A 40 22.44 26.49 -11.28
C ALA A 40 20.97 26.21 -10.96
N PHE A 41 20.71 25.07 -10.33
CA PHE A 41 19.37 24.63 -9.89
C PHE A 41 19.43 24.28 -8.42
N SER A 42 18.33 24.51 -7.70
CA SER A 42 18.23 24.22 -6.28
C SER A 42 17.93 22.72 -6.02
N SER A 43 17.33 22.03 -6.99
CA SER A 43 16.98 20.61 -6.90
C SER A 43 17.03 19.93 -8.26
N LEU A 44 17.02 18.56 -8.24
CA LEU A 44 16.91 17.77 -9.47
C LEU A 44 15.52 17.89 -10.11
N GLU A 45 14.48 18.11 -9.31
CA GLU A 45 13.13 18.37 -9.79
C GLU A 45 13.07 19.63 -10.63
N GLU A 46 13.63 20.73 -10.15
CA GLU A 46 13.71 22.00 -10.88
C GLU A 46 14.48 21.82 -12.21
N LEU A 47 15.59 21.09 -12.19
CA LEU A 47 16.33 20.77 -13.42
C LEU A 47 15.46 19.96 -14.38
N ASN A 48 14.75 18.94 -13.91
CA ASN A 48 13.90 18.10 -14.75
C ASN A 48 12.74 18.88 -15.37
N ASP A 49 12.13 19.80 -14.63
CA ASP A 49 11.06 20.65 -15.12
C ASP A 49 11.59 21.61 -16.19
N TYR A 50 12.73 22.24 -15.95
CA TYR A 50 13.41 23.06 -16.95
C TYR A 50 13.71 22.30 -18.25
N LEU A 51 14.23 21.07 -18.14
CA LEU A 51 14.52 20.21 -19.31
C LEU A 51 13.24 19.80 -20.04
N ARG A 52 12.18 19.49 -19.31
CA ARG A 52 10.87 19.16 -19.90
C ARG A 52 10.30 20.32 -20.70
N ASP A 53 10.28 21.50 -20.11
CA ASP A 53 9.77 22.72 -20.74
C ASP A 53 10.59 23.11 -21.96
N TRP A 54 11.91 22.93 -21.88
CA TRP A 54 12.80 23.14 -23.00
C TRP A 54 12.49 22.15 -24.14
N CYS A 55 12.34 20.89 -23.86
CA CYS A 55 11.99 19.86 -24.86
C CYS A 55 10.65 20.17 -25.52
N ILE A 56 9.63 20.54 -24.75
CA ILE A 56 8.30 20.90 -25.28
C ILE A 56 8.40 22.09 -26.23
N ARG A 57 9.15 23.13 -25.84
CA ARG A 57 9.38 24.30 -26.72
C ARG A 57 10.12 23.93 -28.00
N GLN A 58 11.12 23.03 -27.91
CA GLN A 58 11.88 22.63 -29.10
C GLN A 58 11.02 21.88 -30.11
N ILE A 59 10.16 20.94 -29.72
CA ILE A 59 9.29 20.22 -30.64
C ILE A 59 8.25 21.12 -31.32
N GLN A 60 7.89 22.25 -30.70
CA GLN A 60 6.98 23.24 -31.28
C GLN A 60 7.65 24.09 -32.36
N ILE A 61 8.95 24.35 -32.24
CA ILE A 61 9.71 25.20 -33.14
C ILE A 61 10.40 24.39 -34.25
N GLN A 62 10.84 23.18 -33.93
CA GLN A 62 11.62 22.37 -34.84
C GLN A 62 10.74 21.81 -35.96
N SER A 63 11.14 22.05 -37.22
CA SER A 63 10.49 21.44 -38.39
C SER A 63 10.74 19.94 -38.44
N TRP A 64 9.76 19.20 -38.93
CA TRP A 64 9.88 17.77 -39.17
C TRP A 64 10.88 17.51 -40.30
N VAL A 65 11.71 16.46 -40.20
CA VAL A 65 12.81 16.20 -41.11
C VAL A 65 12.33 15.89 -42.54
N GLU A 66 11.22 15.15 -42.65
CA GLU A 66 10.66 14.70 -43.92
C GLU A 66 9.75 15.76 -44.57
N ASP A 67 9.13 16.63 -43.78
CA ASP A 67 8.26 17.71 -44.24
C ASP A 67 8.53 18.98 -43.44
N LYS A 68 9.28 19.90 -44.01
CA LYS A 68 9.66 21.16 -43.41
C LYS A 68 8.51 22.14 -43.14
N GLN A 69 7.32 21.87 -43.73
CA GLN A 69 6.13 22.71 -43.53
C GLN A 69 5.42 22.36 -42.22
N GLN A 70 5.70 21.19 -41.64
CA GLN A 70 5.14 20.75 -40.38
C GLN A 70 6.16 20.80 -39.26
N THR A 71 5.70 21.14 -38.05
CA THR A 71 6.54 21.02 -36.85
C THR A 71 6.50 19.59 -36.30
N VAL A 72 7.51 19.24 -35.49
CA VAL A 72 7.55 17.95 -34.79
C VAL A 72 6.32 17.76 -33.89
N ALA A 73 5.84 18.85 -33.26
CA ALA A 73 4.61 18.81 -32.44
C ALA A 73 3.36 18.46 -33.27
N GLN A 74 3.19 19.09 -34.43
CA GLN A 74 2.06 18.80 -35.32
C GLN A 74 2.09 17.35 -35.82
N ARG A 75 3.26 16.82 -36.09
CA ARG A 75 3.42 15.42 -36.48
C ARG A 75 3.09 14.48 -35.33
N LEU A 76 3.56 14.79 -34.12
CA LEU A 76 3.27 14.00 -32.90
C LEU A 76 1.75 13.90 -32.63
N GLU A 77 1.00 15.00 -32.80
CA GLU A 77 -0.46 14.96 -32.61
C GLU A 77 -1.15 13.99 -33.56
N LYS A 78 -0.74 13.98 -34.83
CA LYS A 78 -1.25 13.02 -35.84
C LYS A 78 -0.90 11.56 -35.48
N GLU A 79 0.26 11.35 -34.87
CA GLU A 79 0.70 10.01 -34.45
C GLU A 79 0.02 9.53 -33.17
N ARG A 80 -0.33 10.45 -32.26
CA ARG A 80 -1.05 10.12 -31.01
C ARG A 80 -2.33 9.35 -31.22
N GLU A 81 -3.07 9.64 -32.29
CA GLU A 81 -4.31 8.93 -32.64
C GLU A 81 -4.06 7.44 -32.94
N LYS A 82 -2.83 7.11 -33.34
CA LYS A 82 -2.42 5.74 -33.69
C LYS A 82 -1.70 5.01 -32.56
N LEU A 83 -1.38 5.72 -31.47
CA LEU A 83 -0.68 5.12 -30.33
C LEU A 83 -1.66 4.31 -29.49
N SER A 84 -1.28 3.06 -29.21
CA SER A 84 -2.01 2.23 -28.26
C SER A 84 -1.69 2.65 -26.80
N PRO A 85 -2.69 2.67 -25.91
CA PRO A 85 -2.44 2.90 -24.50
C PRO A 85 -1.52 1.80 -23.96
N PHE A 86 -0.50 2.17 -23.22
CA PHE A 86 0.44 1.24 -22.60
C PHE A 86 0.49 1.40 -21.09
N LYS A 87 0.81 0.33 -20.39
CA LYS A 87 1.11 0.39 -18.96
C LYS A 87 2.54 0.91 -18.78
N PRO A 88 2.77 1.91 -17.92
CA PRO A 88 4.11 2.42 -17.68
C PRO A 88 5.03 1.31 -17.16
N TYR A 89 6.24 1.25 -17.68
CA TYR A 89 7.26 0.33 -17.21
C TYR A 89 7.88 0.88 -15.91
N LEU A 90 7.53 0.25 -14.82
CA LEU A 90 8.15 0.52 -13.51
C LEU A 90 9.50 -0.20 -13.45
N GLY A 91 10.55 0.36 -14.04
CA GLY A 91 11.86 -0.26 -14.10
C GLY A 91 12.34 -0.78 -12.73
N TYR A 92 12.25 -2.10 -12.52
CA TYR A 92 12.76 -2.75 -11.32
C TYR A 92 13.65 -3.93 -11.65
N ARG A 93 14.62 -4.19 -10.78
CA ARG A 93 15.45 -5.40 -10.78
C ARG A 93 14.87 -6.38 -9.78
N THR A 94 14.79 -7.64 -10.16
CA THR A 94 14.30 -8.71 -9.28
C THR A 94 15.47 -9.46 -8.66
N THR A 95 15.41 -9.68 -7.36
CA THR A 95 16.40 -10.49 -6.60
C THR A 95 15.66 -11.32 -5.55
N ARG A 96 16.12 -12.55 -5.31
CA ARG A 96 15.63 -13.40 -4.22
C ARG A 96 16.45 -13.15 -2.97
N LEU A 97 15.79 -12.97 -1.85
CA LEU A 97 16.41 -12.66 -0.57
C LEU A 97 15.82 -13.53 0.53
N LEU A 98 16.68 -14.06 1.40
CA LEU A 98 16.27 -14.84 2.56
C LEU A 98 15.92 -13.90 3.73
N VAL A 99 14.76 -14.13 4.36
CA VAL A 99 14.35 -13.41 5.57
C VAL A 99 15.04 -14.02 6.78
N ASN A 100 15.76 -13.20 7.54
CA ASN A 100 16.45 -13.68 8.74
C ASN A 100 15.48 -13.90 9.93
N THR A 101 15.99 -14.40 11.05
CA THR A 101 15.23 -14.67 12.28
C THR A 101 14.64 -13.40 12.95
N SER A 102 15.19 -12.23 12.64
CA SER A 102 14.70 -10.93 13.11
C SER A 102 13.68 -10.29 12.16
N ALA A 103 13.14 -11.06 11.21
CA ALA A 103 12.21 -10.60 10.18
C ALA A 103 12.77 -9.45 9.32
N LEU A 104 14.04 -9.54 8.95
CA LEU A 104 14.73 -8.57 8.11
C LEU A 104 15.33 -9.26 6.89
N ILE A 105 15.34 -8.55 5.77
CA ILE A 105 16.17 -8.85 4.60
C ILE A 105 17.31 -7.86 4.52
N LEU A 106 18.43 -8.26 3.92
CA LEU A 106 19.57 -7.40 3.65
C LEU A 106 19.65 -7.13 2.14
N PHE A 107 19.64 -5.87 1.76
CA PHE A 107 19.90 -5.44 0.40
C PHE A 107 20.77 -4.19 0.40
N ASP A 108 21.86 -4.23 -0.37
CA ASP A 108 22.79 -3.11 -0.56
C ASP A 108 23.25 -2.49 0.77
N THR A 109 23.67 -3.34 1.72
CA THR A 109 24.10 -3.00 3.10
C THR A 109 23.00 -2.42 4.02
N HIS A 110 21.78 -2.23 3.56
CA HIS A 110 20.64 -1.75 4.35
C HIS A 110 19.66 -2.91 4.65
N LYS A 111 19.08 -2.90 5.84
CA LYS A 111 18.10 -3.92 6.26
C LYS A 111 16.69 -3.39 6.14
N TYR A 112 15.77 -4.23 5.66
CA TYR A 112 14.35 -3.88 5.51
C TYR A 112 13.48 -4.91 6.20
N SER A 113 12.50 -4.46 6.96
CA SER A 113 11.63 -5.36 7.71
C SER A 113 10.59 -6.04 6.82
N VAL A 114 10.22 -7.25 7.20
CA VAL A 114 9.21 -8.09 6.55
C VAL A 114 8.28 -8.63 7.63
N PRO A 115 7.02 -8.97 7.33
CA PRO A 115 6.15 -9.62 8.32
C PRO A 115 6.79 -10.85 8.97
N CYS A 116 6.76 -10.94 10.32
CA CYS A 116 7.46 -11.96 11.10
C CYS A 116 7.11 -13.41 10.72
N HIS A 117 5.92 -13.66 10.14
CA HIS A 117 5.53 -15.00 9.69
C HIS A 117 6.33 -15.52 8.48
N LEU A 118 7.15 -14.64 7.87
CA LEU A 118 8.03 -14.95 6.75
C LEU A 118 9.47 -15.25 7.18
N CYS A 119 9.79 -15.24 8.47
CA CYS A 119 11.12 -15.61 8.95
C CYS A 119 11.55 -16.98 8.41
N GLY A 120 12.78 -17.07 7.91
CA GLY A 120 13.33 -18.29 7.30
C GLY A 120 12.82 -18.59 5.90
N LYS A 121 11.95 -17.77 5.32
CA LYS A 121 11.44 -17.94 3.96
C LYS A 121 12.19 -17.05 2.97
N GLU A 122 12.19 -17.46 1.71
CA GLU A 122 12.72 -16.66 0.61
C GLU A 122 11.63 -15.75 0.05
N VAL A 123 11.93 -14.46 -0.10
CA VAL A 123 11.05 -13.45 -0.69
C VAL A 123 11.69 -12.89 -1.96
N ILE A 124 10.88 -12.44 -2.89
CA ILE A 124 11.31 -11.79 -4.12
C ILE A 124 11.30 -10.28 -3.87
N ALA A 125 12.46 -9.64 -3.95
CA ALA A 125 12.59 -8.20 -3.90
C ALA A 125 12.57 -7.61 -5.31
N GLN A 126 11.61 -6.75 -5.59
CA GLN A 126 11.54 -5.90 -6.78
C GLN A 126 12.13 -4.54 -6.41
N ILE A 127 13.33 -4.28 -6.90
CA ILE A 127 14.14 -3.13 -6.53
C ILE A 127 13.96 -2.05 -7.60
N GLY A 128 13.16 -1.05 -7.30
CA GLY A 128 12.96 0.13 -8.11
C GLY A 128 13.99 1.21 -7.85
N ALA A 129 13.83 2.36 -8.49
CA ALA A 129 14.70 3.53 -8.30
C ALA A 129 14.50 4.16 -6.91
N GLN A 130 13.26 4.26 -6.44
CA GLN A 130 12.89 4.95 -5.20
C GLN A 130 12.33 4.03 -4.13
N GLU A 131 11.82 2.84 -4.50
CA GLU A 131 11.21 1.90 -3.56
C GLU A 131 11.69 0.47 -3.77
N ILE A 132 11.58 -0.33 -2.72
CA ILE A 132 11.76 -1.77 -2.72
C ILE A 132 10.42 -2.40 -2.37
N VAL A 133 9.90 -3.23 -3.27
CA VAL A 133 8.66 -3.98 -3.08
C VAL A 133 9.00 -5.44 -2.83
N LEU A 134 8.53 -5.98 -1.73
CA LEU A 134 8.77 -7.37 -1.35
C LEU A 134 7.53 -8.21 -1.65
N VAL A 135 7.75 -9.30 -2.38
CA VAL A 135 6.69 -10.19 -2.88
C VAL A 135 6.93 -11.60 -2.36
N TYR A 136 5.89 -12.21 -1.83
CA TYR A 136 5.86 -13.62 -1.44
C TYR A 136 4.60 -14.29 -1.97
N GLN A 137 4.71 -15.43 -2.63
CA GLN A 137 3.58 -16.15 -3.25
C GLN A 137 2.68 -15.24 -4.14
N ASN A 138 3.30 -14.41 -4.97
CA ASN A 138 2.65 -13.42 -5.85
C ASN A 138 1.84 -12.33 -5.13
N GLN A 139 2.00 -12.18 -3.81
CA GLN A 139 1.39 -11.11 -3.02
C GLN A 139 2.46 -10.14 -2.53
N ILE A 140 2.15 -8.85 -2.59
CA ILE A 140 3.01 -7.82 -2.02
C ILE A 140 2.89 -7.91 -0.49
N VAL A 141 4.01 -8.17 0.18
CA VAL A 141 4.06 -8.32 1.64
C VAL A 141 4.66 -7.12 2.35
N ALA A 142 5.46 -6.31 1.65
CA ALA A 142 6.00 -5.07 2.18
C ALA A 142 6.42 -4.11 1.06
N ARG A 143 6.39 -2.81 1.38
CA ARG A 143 6.96 -1.72 0.56
C ARG A 143 7.81 -0.84 1.46
N HIS A 144 8.99 -0.50 1.00
CA HIS A 144 9.90 0.38 1.71
C HIS A 144 10.49 1.42 0.76
N PRO A 145 10.68 2.67 1.18
CA PRO A 145 11.48 3.62 0.44
C PRO A 145 12.93 3.09 0.38
N ARG A 146 13.51 3.11 -0.81
CA ARG A 146 14.89 2.66 -1.01
C ARG A 146 15.87 3.60 -0.32
N GLN A 147 16.75 3.04 0.48
CA GLN A 147 17.81 3.78 1.16
C GLN A 147 19.13 3.62 0.40
N PHE A 148 19.84 4.73 0.21
CA PHE A 148 21.13 4.78 -0.47
C PHE A 148 22.29 4.98 0.51
N ILE A 149 21.97 5.30 1.77
CA ILE A 149 22.95 5.42 2.84
C ILE A 149 23.39 4.03 3.26
N LYS A 150 24.70 3.79 3.34
CA LYS A 150 25.24 2.51 3.78
C LYS A 150 24.89 2.22 5.24
N GLY A 151 24.45 0.99 5.48
CA GLY A 151 24.05 0.54 6.82
C GLY A 151 22.66 1.06 7.22
N GLY A 152 22.24 0.67 8.42
CA GLY A 152 20.93 1.04 8.95
C GLY A 152 19.84 0.01 8.70
N THR A 153 18.67 0.30 9.27
CA THR A 153 17.50 -0.59 9.18
C THR A 153 16.23 0.24 9.01
N SER A 154 15.43 -0.11 8.02
CA SER A 154 14.08 0.44 7.82
C SER A 154 13.05 -0.50 8.40
N TYR A 155 12.45 -0.12 9.51
CA TYR A 155 11.41 -0.89 10.17
C TYR A 155 10.02 -0.41 9.75
N HIS A 156 9.12 -1.37 9.55
CA HIS A 156 7.68 -1.13 9.55
C HIS A 156 7.09 -1.82 10.78
N PRO A 157 6.66 -1.08 11.81
CA PRO A 157 6.30 -1.66 13.11
C PRO A 157 5.21 -2.72 13.05
N LEU A 158 4.23 -2.57 12.14
CA LEU A 158 3.14 -3.53 11.97
C LEU A 158 3.61 -4.93 11.50
N HIS A 159 4.81 -5.05 10.92
CA HIS A 159 5.38 -6.35 10.57
C HIS A 159 5.63 -7.25 11.79
N TYR A 160 5.75 -6.65 12.97
CA TYR A 160 6.05 -7.32 14.24
C TYR A 160 4.83 -7.59 15.11
N LEU A 161 3.60 -7.35 14.63
CA LEU A 161 2.36 -7.55 15.40
C LEU A 161 2.21 -8.98 15.94
N SER A 162 2.59 -9.99 15.16
CA SER A 162 2.53 -11.39 15.61
C SER A 162 3.48 -11.68 16.77
N ALA A 163 4.63 -11.01 16.81
CA ALA A 163 5.58 -11.08 17.92
C ALA A 163 5.07 -10.28 19.15
N LEU A 164 4.46 -9.10 18.92
CA LEU A 164 3.85 -8.30 19.97
C LEU A 164 2.68 -9.01 20.65
N LYS A 165 1.86 -9.75 19.92
CA LYS A 165 0.78 -10.57 20.52
C LYS A 165 1.32 -11.55 21.57
N LYS A 166 2.56 -12.07 21.38
CA LYS A 166 3.22 -12.99 22.32
C LYS A 166 3.92 -12.23 23.45
N LYS A 167 4.53 -11.08 23.17
CA LYS A 167 5.28 -10.25 24.12
C LYS A 167 4.87 -8.77 24.02
N PRO A 168 3.72 -8.37 24.57
CA PRO A 168 3.20 -7.00 24.43
C PRO A 168 4.13 -5.92 24.97
N GLY A 169 4.88 -6.21 26.04
CA GLY A 169 5.85 -5.28 26.63
C GLY A 169 7.01 -4.89 25.72
N ALA A 170 7.27 -5.65 24.64
CA ALA A 170 8.27 -5.30 23.65
C ALA A 170 7.93 -4.00 22.88
N LEU A 171 6.65 -3.57 22.89
CA LEU A 171 6.24 -2.29 22.32
C LEU A 171 6.98 -1.08 22.91
N ARG A 172 7.38 -1.15 24.18
CA ARG A 172 8.04 -0.03 24.89
C ARG A 172 9.52 0.10 24.57
N HIS A 173 10.21 -1.02 24.30
CA HIS A 173 11.67 -1.07 24.24
C HIS A 173 12.22 -1.71 22.97
N GLY A 174 11.35 -2.33 22.15
CA GLY A 174 11.77 -2.99 20.93
C GLY A 174 12.26 -1.99 19.88
N GLU A 175 13.43 -2.27 19.29
CA GLU A 175 14.05 -1.42 18.26
C GLU A 175 13.09 -1.07 17.09
N PRO A 176 12.22 -1.98 16.58
CA PRO A 176 11.27 -1.64 15.52
C PRO A 176 10.24 -0.57 15.88
N PHE A 177 10.06 -0.28 17.17
CA PHE A 177 9.06 0.66 17.68
C PHE A 177 9.68 1.98 18.16
N GLN A 178 11.01 2.02 18.28
CA GLN A 178 11.74 3.24 18.61
C GLN A 178 11.68 4.19 17.42
N GLY A 179 11.22 5.41 17.67
CA GLY A 179 11.06 6.41 16.61
C GLY A 179 9.81 6.23 15.73
N TRP A 180 8.92 5.30 16.09
CA TRP A 180 7.66 5.17 15.37
C TRP A 180 6.78 6.41 15.59
N VAL A 181 6.55 7.14 14.51
CA VAL A 181 5.67 8.31 14.50
C VAL A 181 4.23 7.82 14.37
N LEU A 182 3.53 7.76 15.49
CA LEU A 182 2.11 7.45 15.53
C LEU A 182 1.28 8.70 15.22
N PRO A 183 0.14 8.57 14.52
CA PRO A 183 -0.85 9.64 14.41
C PRO A 183 -1.24 10.22 15.78
N PRO A 184 -1.50 11.53 15.88
CA PRO A 184 -1.75 12.21 17.17
C PRO A 184 -2.85 11.55 18.00
N ALA A 185 -3.95 11.14 17.38
CA ALA A 185 -5.07 10.48 18.04
C ALA A 185 -4.63 9.14 18.67
N ILE A 186 -3.91 8.32 17.93
CA ILE A 186 -3.41 7.02 18.40
C ILE A 186 -2.42 7.23 19.53
N LYS A 187 -1.55 8.25 19.45
CA LYS A 187 -0.60 8.59 20.51
C LYS A 187 -1.31 9.04 21.79
N THR A 188 -2.38 9.82 21.68
CA THR A 188 -3.21 10.24 22.82
C THR A 188 -3.87 9.03 23.46
N LEU A 189 -4.49 8.15 22.67
CA LEU A 189 -5.10 6.92 23.18
C LEU A 189 -4.07 6.00 23.81
N GLN A 190 -2.88 5.85 23.22
CA GLN A 190 -1.76 5.10 23.80
C GLN A 190 -1.41 5.61 25.21
N HIS A 191 -1.36 6.93 25.40
CA HIS A 191 -1.06 7.53 26.70
C HIS A 191 -2.12 7.16 27.75
N HIS A 192 -3.39 7.11 27.37
CA HIS A 192 -4.48 6.67 28.26
C HIS A 192 -4.40 5.17 28.56
N LEU A 193 -4.17 4.34 27.55
CA LEU A 193 -4.11 2.89 27.71
C LEU A 193 -2.90 2.47 28.59
N LEU A 194 -1.72 3.06 28.38
CA LEU A 194 -0.50 2.68 29.11
C LEU A 194 -0.55 3.03 30.60
N LYS A 195 -1.45 3.90 31.05
CA LYS A 195 -1.72 4.18 32.48
C LYS A 195 -2.54 3.09 33.14
N GLN A 196 -3.21 2.24 32.37
CA GLN A 196 -4.07 1.19 32.89
C GLN A 196 -3.31 -0.14 33.05
N PRO A 197 -3.74 -1.02 33.94
CA PRO A 197 -3.19 -2.36 34.04
C PRO A 197 -3.42 -3.12 32.72
N ARG A 198 -2.37 -3.78 32.22
CA ARG A 198 -2.37 -4.47 30.91
C ARG A 198 -2.50 -3.55 29.69
N GLY A 199 -2.17 -2.27 29.80
CA GLY A 199 -2.26 -1.30 28.72
C GLY A 199 -1.46 -1.69 27.47
N ASP A 200 -0.32 -2.39 27.62
CA ASP A 200 0.45 -2.90 26.47
C ASP A 200 -0.36 -3.89 25.63
N LYS A 201 -1.15 -4.79 26.27
CA LYS A 201 -2.03 -5.73 25.55
C LYS A 201 -3.15 -4.99 24.82
N ALA A 202 -3.74 -3.98 25.47
CA ALA A 202 -4.76 -3.15 24.88
C ALA A 202 -4.22 -2.42 23.65
N MET A 203 -3.02 -1.84 23.76
CA MET A 203 -2.36 -1.17 22.63
C MET A 203 -2.06 -2.14 21.46
N VAL A 204 -1.59 -3.35 21.73
CA VAL A 204 -1.36 -4.36 20.69
C VAL A 204 -2.68 -4.76 20.01
N LYS A 205 -3.80 -4.84 20.77
CA LYS A 205 -5.14 -5.10 20.22
C LYS A 205 -5.57 -3.96 19.29
N LEU A 206 -5.38 -2.70 19.69
CA LEU A 206 -5.65 -1.53 18.86
C LEU A 206 -4.85 -1.57 17.55
N LEU A 207 -3.54 -1.80 17.64
CA LEU A 207 -2.67 -1.90 16.46
C LEU A 207 -3.09 -3.04 15.51
N SER A 208 -3.59 -4.14 16.07
CA SER A 208 -4.12 -5.24 15.26
C SER A 208 -5.38 -4.82 14.50
N LEU A 209 -6.29 -4.09 15.15
CA LEU A 209 -7.50 -3.55 14.49
C LEU A 209 -7.12 -2.57 13.36
N ILE A 210 -6.15 -1.69 13.60
CA ILE A 210 -5.66 -0.76 12.57
C ILE A 210 -5.07 -1.51 11.39
N ALA A 211 -4.33 -2.60 11.62
CA ALA A 211 -3.76 -3.42 10.56
C ALA A 211 -4.84 -4.17 9.75
N ASP A 212 -5.92 -4.62 10.42
CA ASP A 212 -6.99 -5.40 9.79
C ASP A 212 -7.97 -4.49 8.98
N PHE A 213 -8.28 -3.29 9.47
CA PHE A 213 -9.28 -2.39 8.89
C PHE A 213 -8.68 -1.19 8.12
N GLY A 214 -7.37 -1.00 8.19
CA GLY A 214 -6.66 0.11 7.56
C GLY A 214 -6.40 1.29 8.50
N GLU A 215 -5.33 2.03 8.21
CA GLU A 215 -4.85 3.12 9.06
C GLU A 215 -5.85 4.28 9.13
N GLU A 216 -6.41 4.70 7.99
CA GLU A 216 -7.36 5.81 7.92
C GLU A 216 -8.60 5.56 8.78
N VAL A 217 -9.21 4.39 8.65
CA VAL A 217 -10.40 4.00 9.44
C VAL A 217 -10.04 3.91 10.92
N GLY A 218 -8.88 3.34 11.25
CA GLY A 218 -8.40 3.22 12.61
C GLY A 218 -8.13 4.56 13.29
N VAL A 219 -7.54 5.53 12.57
CA VAL A 219 -7.29 6.90 13.06
C VAL A 219 -8.62 7.62 13.29
N THR A 220 -9.50 7.65 12.30
CA THR A 220 -10.82 8.30 12.41
C THR A 220 -11.65 7.71 13.56
N ALA A 221 -11.67 6.39 13.70
CA ALA A 221 -12.39 5.75 14.80
C ALA A 221 -11.78 6.09 16.17
N THR A 222 -10.45 6.25 16.23
CA THR A 222 -9.76 6.66 17.47
C THR A 222 -10.08 8.10 17.83
N GLU A 223 -10.12 9.01 16.86
CA GLU A 223 -10.51 10.41 17.04
C GLU A 223 -11.94 10.51 17.60
N LEU A 224 -12.89 9.83 16.97
CA LEU A 224 -14.29 9.79 17.43
C LEU A 224 -14.43 9.19 18.85
N ALA A 225 -13.66 8.15 19.19
CA ALA A 225 -13.68 7.56 20.52
C ALA A 225 -13.14 8.54 21.59
N LEU A 226 -12.12 9.30 21.26
CA LEU A 226 -11.55 10.34 22.15
C LEU A 226 -12.54 11.53 22.32
N GLU A 227 -13.19 11.98 21.26
CA GLU A 227 -14.21 13.03 21.29
C GLU A 227 -15.41 12.64 22.15
N GLN A 228 -15.80 11.36 22.12
CA GLN A 228 -16.89 10.83 22.96
C GLN A 228 -16.47 10.61 24.42
N GLY A 229 -15.20 10.88 24.78
CA GLY A 229 -14.68 10.66 26.13
C GLY A 229 -14.52 9.18 26.50
N LEU A 230 -14.46 8.28 25.53
CA LEU A 230 -14.35 6.83 25.70
C LEU A 230 -12.99 6.31 25.20
N PRO A 231 -11.86 6.58 25.88
CA PRO A 231 -10.54 6.18 25.46
C PRO A 231 -10.28 4.69 25.69
N THR A 232 -11.08 3.82 25.08
CA THR A 232 -11.00 2.35 25.19
C THR A 232 -10.91 1.70 23.81
N VAL A 233 -10.24 0.54 23.76
CA VAL A 233 -10.10 -0.22 22.49
C VAL A 233 -11.46 -0.75 22.02
N GLU A 234 -12.35 -1.09 22.95
CA GLU A 234 -13.70 -1.57 22.67
C GLU A 234 -14.55 -0.48 22.02
N ALA A 235 -14.44 0.78 22.45
CA ALA A 235 -15.11 1.91 21.81
C ALA A 235 -14.61 2.11 20.38
N VAL A 236 -13.31 2.07 20.18
CA VAL A 236 -12.70 2.16 18.84
C VAL A 236 -13.20 1.03 17.94
N LEU A 237 -13.22 -0.22 18.41
CA LEU A 237 -13.74 -1.36 17.64
C LEU A 237 -15.19 -1.15 17.23
N ASN A 238 -16.07 -0.71 18.17
CA ASN A 238 -17.47 -0.46 17.87
C ASN A 238 -17.65 0.64 16.81
N ILE A 239 -16.82 1.67 16.85
CA ILE A 239 -16.85 2.74 15.85
C ILE A 239 -16.34 2.22 14.51
N ILE A 240 -15.25 1.45 14.47
CA ILE A 240 -14.76 0.81 13.24
C ILE A 240 -15.86 -0.03 12.58
N LEU A 241 -16.54 -0.87 13.37
CA LEU A 241 -17.63 -1.71 12.86
C LEU A 241 -18.76 -0.86 12.27
N ARG A 242 -19.16 0.22 12.93
CA ARG A 242 -20.17 1.15 12.41
C ARG A 242 -19.76 1.85 11.11
N LEU A 243 -18.49 2.19 10.98
CA LEU A 243 -17.95 2.83 9.77
C LEU A 243 -17.82 1.84 8.61
N THR A 244 -17.60 0.57 8.91
CA THR A 244 -17.39 -0.49 7.90
C THR A 244 -18.63 -1.30 7.60
N GLU A 245 -19.67 -1.24 8.46
CA GLU A 245 -20.96 -1.87 8.16
C GLU A 245 -21.57 -1.26 6.89
N PRO A 246 -21.94 -2.09 5.91
CA PRO A 246 -22.70 -1.58 4.78
C PRO A 246 -24.01 -1.00 5.31
N THR A 247 -24.33 0.22 4.92
CA THR A 247 -25.65 0.84 5.21
C THR A 247 -26.73 -0.12 4.73
N VAL A 248 -27.31 -0.87 5.67
CA VAL A 248 -28.48 -1.71 5.35
C VAL A 248 -29.54 -0.76 4.83
N PRO A 249 -30.02 -0.91 3.59
CA PRO A 249 -31.11 -0.07 3.10
C PRO A 249 -32.25 -0.22 4.11
N LYS A 250 -32.76 0.92 4.63
CA LYS A 250 -33.98 0.93 5.44
C LYS A 250 -35.05 0.25 4.61
N ILE A 251 -35.32 -1.01 4.91
CA ILE A 251 -36.49 -1.68 4.38
C ILE A 251 -37.65 -0.92 5.02
N GLU A 252 -38.30 -0.03 4.25
CA GLU A 252 -39.55 0.50 4.63
C GLU A 252 -40.47 -0.70 4.85
N SER A 253 -40.76 -0.98 6.10
CA SER A 253 -41.73 -2.01 6.46
C SER A 253 -43.05 -1.58 5.85
N ARG A 254 -43.34 -2.05 4.63
CA ARG A 254 -44.72 -1.97 4.12
C ARG A 254 -45.53 -2.76 5.13
N HIS A 255 -46.32 -2.05 5.91
CA HIS A 255 -47.35 -2.66 6.74
C HIS A 255 -48.24 -3.45 5.79
N VAL A 256 -47.91 -4.73 5.65
CA VAL A 256 -48.82 -5.67 5.01
C VAL A 256 -49.97 -5.83 6.02
N ALA A 257 -51.08 -5.15 5.75
CA ALA A 257 -52.27 -5.32 6.52
C ALA A 257 -52.68 -6.81 6.44
N LEU A 258 -52.52 -7.53 7.55
CA LEU A 258 -52.92 -8.92 7.62
C LEU A 258 -54.43 -8.95 7.34
N ARG A 259 -54.86 -9.69 6.29
CA ARG A 259 -56.29 -9.84 5.94
C ARG A 259 -57.12 -10.45 7.08
N CYS A 260 -56.48 -11.15 8.01
CA CYS A 260 -57.06 -11.67 9.23
C CYS A 260 -56.15 -11.37 10.41
N PRO A 261 -56.62 -10.74 11.49
CA PRO A 261 -55.84 -10.58 12.70
C PRO A 261 -55.48 -11.97 13.26
N PRO A 262 -54.22 -12.19 13.68
CA PRO A 262 -53.83 -13.47 14.29
C PRO A 262 -54.64 -13.69 15.56
N LYS A 263 -55.50 -14.72 15.60
CA LYS A 263 -56.18 -15.11 16.82
C LYS A 263 -55.21 -16.03 17.58
N ALA A 264 -54.87 -15.65 18.79
CA ALA A 264 -54.06 -16.50 19.67
C ALA A 264 -54.85 -17.78 19.97
N ASN A 265 -54.38 -18.90 19.47
CA ASN A 265 -54.97 -20.20 19.77
C ASN A 265 -54.16 -20.90 20.87
N LEU A 266 -54.57 -20.69 22.12
CA LEU A 266 -53.89 -21.23 23.28
C LEU A 266 -53.92 -22.75 23.32
N SER A 267 -54.90 -23.42 22.69
CA SER A 267 -55.02 -24.87 22.65
C SER A 267 -53.86 -25.53 21.84
N GLN A 268 -53.19 -24.85 20.96
CA GLN A 268 -51.98 -25.35 20.29
C GLN A 268 -50.82 -25.50 21.26
N PHE A 269 -50.71 -24.67 22.27
CA PHE A 269 -49.66 -24.78 23.28
C PHE A 269 -49.93 -25.93 24.25
N ASP A 270 -51.17 -26.21 24.53
CA ASP A 270 -51.57 -27.36 25.35
C ASP A 270 -51.22 -28.71 24.65
N GLN A 271 -51.36 -28.79 23.33
CA GLN A 271 -50.92 -29.92 22.53
C GLN A 271 -49.40 -30.14 22.59
N LEU A 272 -48.58 -29.06 22.58
CA LEU A 272 -47.13 -29.12 22.72
C LEU A 272 -46.73 -29.62 24.12
N LEU A 273 -47.47 -29.29 25.17
CA LEU A 273 -47.25 -29.79 26.53
C LEU A 273 -47.58 -31.30 26.66
N GLN A 274 -48.59 -31.78 25.95
CA GLN A 274 -48.94 -33.21 25.89
C GLN A 274 -47.85 -34.00 25.15
N TYR A 275 -47.25 -33.45 24.06
CA TYR A 275 -46.18 -34.10 23.33
C TYR A 275 -44.92 -34.28 24.19
N ARG A 276 -44.66 -33.39 25.14
CA ARG A 276 -43.52 -33.45 26.07
C ARG A 276 -43.67 -34.53 27.15
N ARG A 277 -44.90 -35.00 27.41
CA ARG A 277 -45.19 -36.06 28.39
C ARG A 277 -45.06 -37.49 27.82
N THR A 278 -45.03 -37.65 26.50
CA THR A 278 -44.96 -38.95 25.81
C THR A 278 -43.54 -39.33 25.30
N THR A 279 -42.57 -38.41 25.34
CA THR A 279 -41.19 -38.71 24.98
C THR A 279 -40.33 -38.88 26.23
N THR A 280 -40.35 -40.05 26.83
CA THR A 280 -39.34 -40.55 27.76
C THR A 280 -38.08 -40.84 26.93
N PHE A 281 -37.01 -40.07 27.15
CA PHE A 281 -35.71 -40.37 26.59
C PHE A 281 -35.16 -41.66 27.18
N PRO A 282 -34.69 -42.63 26.39
CA PRO A 282 -34.00 -43.78 26.93
C PRO A 282 -32.69 -43.34 27.53
N SER A 283 -32.45 -43.67 28.79
CA SER A 283 -31.19 -43.49 29.51
C SER A 283 -30.06 -44.21 28.78
N LEU A 284 -29.10 -43.45 28.26
CA LEU A 284 -27.80 -43.98 27.83
C LEU A 284 -27.05 -44.49 29.07
N LYS A 285 -26.82 -45.82 29.07
CA LYS A 285 -25.80 -46.48 29.90
C LYS A 285 -24.44 -46.27 29.28
#